data_582cd836aa7d298470f54d26acdabfea
#
_entry.id   582cd836aa7d298470f54d26acdabfea
#
_cell.length_a   1.000
_cell.length_b   1.000
_cell.length_c   1.000
_cell.angle_alpha   90.00
_cell.angle_beta   90.00
_cell.angle_gamma   90.00
#
_symmetry.space_group_name_H-M   'P 1'
#
loop_
_entity.id
_entity.type
_entity.pdbx_description
1 polymer ?
#
loop_
_entity_poly.entity_id
_entity_poly.type
_entity_poly.pdbx_seq_one_letter_code
_entity_poly.pdbx_strand_id
1 'polypeptide(L)'
;MAEKYIPRLQKLYKEELVSALMKELNISNIMQVPKLDKIVVNMGIGEAVSNPKLIETAMKELAQITGQQPVPRAARKSEAGFKLREGQKIGAKVTLRKEKMYEFLDRLISITLPRVRDFEGVSPKAFDGRGNYTLGIKEQIVFPEIEIDKVDKIFGMGITIVTTAKNDEEGRALLKAFGMPFAK
;
A
#
# COMPACT_ATOMS: atom_id res chain seq x y z
N MET A 1 12.19 -28.83 12.69
CA MET A 1 11.05 -27.92 12.39
C MET A 1 11.64 -26.69 11.74
N ALA A 2 11.21 -26.31 10.54
CA ALA A 2 11.71 -25.09 9.91
C ALA A 2 11.31 -23.88 10.76
N GLU A 3 12.27 -23.04 11.12
CA GLU A 3 11.99 -21.79 11.83
C GLU A 3 11.00 -20.97 10.98
N LYS A 4 9.91 -20.55 11.61
CA LYS A 4 8.90 -19.77 10.91
C LYS A 4 9.49 -18.38 10.65
N TYR A 5 9.64 -18.03 9.36
CA TYR A 5 10.13 -16.73 8.96
C TYR A 5 9.25 -15.61 9.55
N ILE A 6 9.86 -14.63 10.20
CA ILE A 6 9.19 -13.47 10.77
C ILE A 6 9.75 -12.21 10.10
N PRO A 7 8.94 -11.40 9.42
CA PRO A 7 9.38 -10.15 8.79
C PRO A 7 10.04 -9.20 9.79
N ARG A 8 11.09 -8.49 9.33
CA ARG A 8 11.85 -7.54 10.14
C ARG A 8 10.96 -6.52 10.85
N LEU A 9 10.05 -5.86 10.13
CA LEU A 9 9.16 -4.87 10.72
C LEU A 9 8.14 -5.47 11.70
N GLN A 10 7.74 -6.72 11.52
CA GLN A 10 6.87 -7.41 12.48
C GLN A 10 7.60 -7.68 13.80
N LYS A 11 8.87 -8.07 13.72
CA LYS A 11 9.72 -8.27 14.90
C LYS A 11 9.94 -6.94 15.63
N LEU A 12 10.36 -5.91 14.89
CA LEU A 12 10.55 -4.56 15.40
C LEU A 12 9.30 -4.02 16.12
N TYR A 13 8.13 -4.21 15.51
CA TYR A 13 6.86 -3.77 16.13
C TYR A 13 6.64 -4.43 17.50
N LYS A 14 6.84 -5.74 17.59
CA LYS A 14 6.59 -6.48 18.83
C LYS A 14 7.60 -6.19 19.95
N GLU A 15 8.88 -6.03 19.60
CA GLU A 15 9.98 -5.90 20.58
C GLU A 15 10.17 -4.46 21.03
N GLU A 16 10.02 -3.48 20.14
CA GLU A 16 10.41 -2.10 20.41
C GLU A 16 9.24 -1.12 20.27
N LEU A 17 8.51 -1.14 19.13
CA LEU A 17 7.56 -0.08 18.81
C LEU A 17 6.34 -0.05 19.73
N VAL A 18 5.87 -1.20 20.21
CA VAL A 18 4.73 -1.25 21.15
C VAL A 18 5.03 -0.44 22.41
N SER A 19 6.21 -0.65 23.00
CA SER A 19 6.61 0.07 24.21
C SER A 19 6.85 1.57 23.99
N ALA A 20 7.41 1.94 22.84
CA ALA A 20 7.61 3.32 22.44
C ALA A 20 6.28 4.05 22.21
N LEU A 21 5.35 3.44 21.47
CA LEU A 21 4.04 4.00 21.19
C LEU A 21 3.17 4.13 22.46
N MET A 22 3.26 3.19 23.39
CA MET A 22 2.57 3.32 24.68
C MET A 22 2.99 4.57 25.45
N LYS A 23 4.30 4.89 25.44
CA LYS A 23 4.84 6.09 26.08
C LYS A 23 4.45 7.36 25.32
N GLU A 24 4.59 7.38 23.98
CA GLU A 24 4.32 8.54 23.15
C GLU A 24 2.83 8.93 23.17
N LEU A 25 1.94 7.94 23.13
CA LEU A 25 0.49 8.14 23.07
C LEU A 25 -0.19 8.10 24.45
N ASN A 26 0.58 7.94 25.56
CA ASN A 26 0.07 7.82 26.92
C ASN A 26 -1.00 6.72 27.08
N ILE A 27 -0.78 5.57 26.44
CA ILE A 27 -1.69 4.42 26.48
C ILE A 27 -1.26 3.47 27.58
N SER A 28 -2.16 3.14 28.49
CA SER A 28 -1.90 2.19 29.59
C SER A 28 -2.12 0.73 29.21
N ASN A 29 -3.03 0.48 28.23
CA ASN A 29 -3.41 -0.88 27.82
C ASN A 29 -2.74 -1.24 26.49
N ILE A 30 -1.91 -2.28 26.49
CA ILE A 30 -1.21 -2.80 25.30
C ILE A 30 -2.16 -3.16 24.16
N MET A 31 -3.40 -3.56 24.43
CA MET A 31 -4.39 -3.90 23.43
C MET A 31 -4.96 -2.69 22.68
N GLN A 32 -4.76 -1.48 23.20
CA GLN A 32 -5.18 -0.21 22.58
C GLN A 32 -4.11 0.37 21.66
N VAL A 33 -2.86 -0.16 21.73
CA VAL A 33 -1.77 0.32 20.88
C VAL A 33 -2.15 0.12 19.40
N PRO A 34 -2.04 1.18 18.56
CA PRO A 34 -2.36 1.09 17.16
C PRO A 34 -1.44 0.09 16.46
N LYS A 35 -2.02 -0.70 15.55
CA LYS A 35 -1.30 -1.71 14.75
C LYS A 35 -1.76 -1.67 13.30
N LEU A 36 -0.97 -2.22 12.41
CA LEU A 36 -1.36 -2.43 11.02
C LEU A 36 -2.40 -3.56 10.93
N ASP A 37 -3.49 -3.32 10.20
CA ASP A 37 -4.51 -4.34 9.90
C ASP A 37 -4.27 -4.96 8.52
N LYS A 38 -4.16 -4.13 7.49
CA LYS A 38 -3.94 -4.54 6.10
C LYS A 38 -3.34 -3.40 5.28
N ILE A 39 -2.72 -3.78 4.16
CA ILE A 39 -2.35 -2.84 3.10
C ILE A 39 -3.13 -3.21 1.85
N VAL A 40 -3.75 -2.22 1.24
CA VAL A 40 -4.53 -2.38 0.01
C VAL A 40 -3.78 -1.65 -1.11
N VAL A 41 -3.38 -2.39 -2.13
CA VAL A 41 -2.80 -1.82 -3.35
C VAL A 41 -3.83 -1.90 -4.46
N ASN A 42 -4.09 -0.77 -5.11
CA ASN A 42 -5.06 -0.66 -6.19
C ASN A 42 -4.44 0.01 -7.41
N MET A 43 -4.65 -0.57 -8.58
CA MET A 43 -4.29 0.02 -9.87
C MET A 43 -5.56 0.30 -10.65
N GLY A 44 -5.81 1.57 -10.97
CA GLY A 44 -6.91 1.98 -11.85
C GLY A 44 -6.43 2.09 -13.28
N ILE A 45 -7.09 1.41 -14.20
CA ILE A 45 -6.71 1.34 -15.62
C ILE A 45 -7.89 1.80 -16.45
N GLY A 46 -8.06 3.11 -16.57
CA GLY A 46 -9.17 3.71 -17.33
C GLY A 46 -9.17 3.31 -18.82
N GLU A 47 -7.99 3.15 -19.41
CA GLU A 47 -7.84 2.75 -20.80
C GLU A 47 -8.18 1.28 -21.08
N ALA A 48 -8.38 0.47 -20.05
CA ALA A 48 -8.87 -0.89 -20.20
C ALA A 48 -10.29 -0.94 -20.81
N VAL A 49 -11.00 0.16 -20.83
CA VAL A 49 -12.27 0.31 -21.54
C VAL A 49 -12.09 0.06 -23.04
N SER A 50 -11.02 0.58 -23.62
CA SER A 50 -10.67 0.39 -25.05
C SER A 50 -9.76 -0.82 -25.29
N ASN A 51 -8.86 -1.13 -24.34
CA ASN A 51 -7.92 -2.24 -24.44
C ASN A 51 -7.95 -3.15 -23.20
N PRO A 52 -8.79 -4.19 -23.18
CA PRO A 52 -8.92 -5.09 -22.02
C PRO A 52 -7.65 -5.86 -21.66
N LYS A 53 -6.70 -6.02 -22.60
CA LYS A 53 -5.42 -6.72 -22.34
C LYS A 53 -4.56 -6.01 -21.29
N LEU A 54 -4.70 -4.69 -21.17
CA LEU A 54 -3.97 -3.91 -20.15
C LEU A 54 -4.27 -4.37 -18.70
N ILE A 55 -5.46 -4.93 -18.46
CA ILE A 55 -5.78 -5.49 -17.13
C ILE A 55 -4.91 -6.70 -16.82
N GLU A 56 -4.68 -7.58 -17.79
CA GLU A 56 -3.86 -8.77 -17.58
C GLU A 56 -2.40 -8.40 -17.30
N THR A 57 -1.87 -7.42 -18.04
CA THR A 57 -0.52 -6.88 -17.82
C THR A 57 -0.41 -6.30 -16.40
N ALA A 58 -1.32 -5.40 -16.03
CA ALA A 58 -1.32 -4.79 -14.70
C ALA A 58 -1.52 -5.82 -13.57
N MET A 59 -2.31 -6.86 -13.79
CA MET A 59 -2.45 -7.95 -12.81
C MET A 59 -1.15 -8.72 -12.64
N LYS A 60 -0.41 -9.00 -13.72
CA LYS A 60 0.89 -9.67 -13.64
C LYS A 60 1.90 -8.81 -12.89
N GLU A 61 2.04 -7.53 -13.24
CA GLU A 61 2.93 -6.60 -12.57
C GLU A 61 2.60 -6.45 -11.08
N LEU A 62 1.31 -6.28 -10.75
CA LEU A 62 0.87 -6.18 -9.37
C LEU A 62 1.12 -7.47 -8.58
N ALA A 63 1.02 -8.64 -9.22
CA ALA A 63 1.37 -9.92 -8.61
C ALA A 63 2.88 -10.01 -8.32
N GLN A 64 3.73 -9.52 -9.22
CA GLN A 64 5.19 -9.46 -9.02
C GLN A 64 5.56 -8.55 -7.84
N ILE A 65 4.99 -7.33 -7.79
CA ILE A 65 5.23 -6.36 -6.72
C ILE A 65 4.79 -6.89 -5.35
N THR A 66 3.62 -7.53 -5.27
CA THR A 66 2.99 -7.88 -3.99
C THR A 66 3.23 -9.32 -3.55
N GLY A 67 3.68 -10.19 -4.46
CA GLY A 67 3.81 -11.63 -4.21
C GLY A 67 2.46 -12.31 -3.92
N GLN A 68 1.34 -11.70 -4.36
CA GLN A 68 -0.01 -12.25 -4.20
C GLN A 68 -0.86 -11.97 -5.44
N GLN A 69 -1.66 -12.94 -5.85
CA GLN A 69 -2.54 -12.82 -7.02
C GLN A 69 -3.56 -11.69 -6.82
N PRO A 70 -3.61 -10.69 -7.73
CA PRO A 70 -4.59 -9.62 -7.69
C PRO A 70 -6.00 -10.08 -8.08
N VAL A 71 -6.99 -9.33 -7.63
CA VAL A 71 -8.38 -9.50 -8.04
C VAL A 71 -8.75 -8.37 -9.00
N PRO A 72 -9.29 -8.68 -10.21
CA PRO A 72 -9.76 -7.65 -11.11
C PRO A 72 -10.97 -6.91 -10.51
N ARG A 73 -11.05 -5.62 -10.76
CA ARG A 73 -12.16 -4.77 -10.28
C ARG A 73 -13.00 -4.33 -11.46
N ALA A 74 -14.29 -4.64 -11.38
CA ALA A 74 -15.28 -4.27 -12.38
C ALA A 74 -15.98 -2.95 -12.01
N ALA A 75 -16.44 -2.24 -13.02
CA ALA A 75 -17.29 -1.07 -12.87
C ALA A 75 -18.63 -1.45 -12.23
N ARG A 76 -19.08 -0.65 -11.28
CA ARG A 76 -20.34 -0.87 -10.54
C ARG A 76 -21.55 -0.26 -11.26
N LYS A 77 -21.32 0.74 -12.10
CA LYS A 77 -22.34 1.47 -12.85
C LYS A 77 -21.82 1.75 -14.24
N SER A 78 -22.75 1.82 -15.20
CA SER A 78 -22.44 2.29 -16.56
C SER A 78 -22.33 3.80 -16.56
N GLU A 79 -21.37 4.34 -17.31
CA GLU A 79 -21.16 5.78 -17.49
C GLU A 79 -20.89 6.10 -18.96
N ALA A 80 -21.82 6.77 -19.62
CA ALA A 80 -21.77 7.05 -21.05
C ALA A 80 -20.59 7.98 -21.39
N GLY A 81 -20.30 8.97 -20.57
CA GLY A 81 -19.19 9.90 -20.75
C GLY A 81 -17.83 9.24 -20.84
N PHE A 82 -17.65 8.11 -20.17
CA PHE A 82 -16.42 7.30 -20.19
C PHE A 82 -16.53 6.07 -21.09
N LYS A 83 -17.62 5.89 -21.85
CA LYS A 83 -17.91 4.69 -22.65
C LYS A 83 -17.82 3.39 -21.85
N LEU A 84 -18.14 3.47 -20.56
CA LEU A 84 -18.01 2.41 -19.58
C LEU A 84 -19.33 1.68 -19.38
N ARG A 85 -19.31 0.35 -19.38
CA ARG A 85 -20.46 -0.49 -19.06
C ARG A 85 -20.25 -1.15 -17.71
N GLU A 86 -21.35 -1.36 -16.98
CA GLU A 86 -21.37 -2.14 -15.76
C GLU A 86 -20.79 -3.54 -16.00
N GLY A 87 -20.00 -4.05 -15.03
CA GLY A 87 -19.32 -5.33 -15.12
C GLY A 87 -18.01 -5.30 -15.91
N GLN A 88 -17.69 -4.23 -16.63
CA GLN A 88 -16.43 -4.10 -17.36
C GLN A 88 -15.25 -3.96 -16.39
N LYS A 89 -14.20 -4.75 -16.60
CA LYS A 89 -12.99 -4.70 -15.75
C LYS A 89 -12.20 -3.43 -16.04
N ILE A 90 -11.89 -2.65 -15.00
CA ILE A 90 -11.22 -1.34 -15.12
C ILE A 90 -10.06 -1.16 -14.14
N GLY A 91 -9.70 -2.18 -13.40
CA GLY A 91 -8.60 -2.11 -12.45
C GLY A 91 -8.28 -3.45 -11.81
N ALA A 92 -7.24 -3.44 -10.99
CA ALA A 92 -6.79 -4.58 -10.21
C ALA A 92 -6.54 -4.15 -8.75
N LYS A 93 -6.80 -5.04 -7.80
CA LYS A 93 -6.64 -4.78 -6.37
C LYS A 93 -6.02 -5.97 -5.67
N VAL A 94 -5.11 -5.70 -4.74
CA VAL A 94 -4.57 -6.69 -3.78
C VAL A 94 -4.80 -6.21 -2.36
N THR A 95 -5.08 -7.15 -1.47
CA THR A 95 -5.15 -6.88 -0.02
C THR A 95 -4.11 -7.75 0.68
N LEU A 96 -3.10 -7.12 1.24
CA LEU A 96 -2.01 -7.77 1.97
C LEU A 96 -2.30 -7.75 3.47
N ARG A 97 -2.04 -8.87 4.14
CA ARG A 97 -2.20 -9.04 5.59
C ARG A 97 -1.03 -9.80 6.19
N LYS A 98 -0.86 -9.72 7.50
CA LYS A 98 0.14 -10.48 8.27
C LYS A 98 1.56 -10.30 7.71
N GLU A 99 2.27 -11.39 7.45
CA GLU A 99 3.66 -11.41 7.01
C GLU A 99 3.87 -10.62 5.71
N LYS A 100 3.04 -10.88 4.68
CA LYS A 100 3.13 -10.18 3.38
C LYS A 100 2.92 -8.67 3.48
N MET A 101 2.11 -8.22 4.43
CA MET A 101 1.87 -6.80 4.69
C MET A 101 3.13 -6.12 5.21
N TYR A 102 3.80 -6.73 6.21
CA TYR A 102 5.03 -6.16 6.78
C TYR A 102 6.18 -6.19 5.78
N GLU A 103 6.31 -7.26 5.00
CA GLU A 103 7.30 -7.37 3.93
C GLU A 103 7.12 -6.28 2.87
N PHE A 104 5.89 -6.08 2.42
CA PHE A 104 5.58 -5.04 1.45
C PHE A 104 5.86 -3.64 2.01
N LEU A 105 5.48 -3.37 3.27
CA LEU A 105 5.75 -2.08 3.91
C LEU A 105 7.24 -1.81 4.04
N ASP A 106 8.04 -2.81 4.41
CA ASP A 106 9.49 -2.69 4.53
C ASP A 106 10.12 -2.31 3.19
N ARG A 107 9.78 -3.03 2.12
CA ARG A 107 10.28 -2.71 0.77
C ARG A 107 9.80 -1.34 0.28
N LEU A 108 8.56 -0.97 0.57
CA LEU A 108 8.00 0.33 0.23
C LEU A 108 8.82 1.46 0.86
N ILE A 109 9.07 1.39 2.16
CA ILE A 109 9.79 2.45 2.90
C ILE A 109 11.28 2.46 2.55
N SER A 110 11.93 1.29 2.54
CA SER A 110 13.38 1.19 2.46
C SER A 110 13.93 1.27 1.03
N ILE A 111 13.16 0.84 0.03
CA ILE A 111 13.62 0.70 -1.35
C ILE A 111 12.81 1.56 -2.32
N THR A 112 11.49 1.45 -2.29
CA THR A 112 10.63 2.03 -3.32
C THR A 112 10.54 3.54 -3.21
N LEU A 113 10.22 4.08 -2.01
CA LEU A 113 10.08 5.52 -1.81
C LEU A 113 11.35 6.31 -2.15
N PRO A 114 12.57 5.88 -1.75
CA PRO A 114 13.80 6.57 -2.14
C PRO A 114 14.07 6.58 -3.65
N ARG A 115 13.46 5.67 -4.41
CA ARG A 115 13.60 5.61 -5.89
C ARG A 115 12.60 6.48 -6.65
N VAL A 116 11.60 7.03 -5.96
CA VAL A 116 10.64 7.96 -6.58
C VAL A 116 11.39 9.23 -7.00
N ARG A 117 11.12 9.71 -8.22
CA ARG A 117 11.68 10.98 -8.71
C ARG A 117 11.27 12.13 -7.82
N ASP A 118 12.21 13.03 -7.52
CA ASP A 118 12.00 14.26 -6.76
C ASP A 118 11.26 14.00 -5.43
N PHE A 119 11.66 12.91 -4.73
CA PHE A 119 11.02 12.51 -3.49
C PHE A 119 11.39 13.46 -2.34
N GLU A 120 10.43 14.26 -1.91
CA GLU A 120 10.56 15.21 -0.79
C GLU A 120 9.89 14.70 0.51
N GLY A 121 9.45 13.46 0.51
CA GLY A 121 8.67 12.84 1.58
C GLY A 121 7.21 12.61 1.21
N VAL A 122 6.52 11.82 2.02
CA VAL A 122 5.09 11.54 1.83
C VAL A 122 4.24 12.56 2.56
N SER A 123 3.11 12.95 1.99
CA SER A 123 2.22 13.97 2.53
C SER A 123 1.73 13.62 3.94
N PRO A 124 1.90 14.49 4.95
CA PRO A 124 1.38 14.25 6.29
C PRO A 124 -0.15 14.44 6.39
N LYS A 125 -0.80 14.94 5.32
CA LYS A 125 -2.25 15.25 5.28
C LYS A 125 -3.08 14.16 4.60
N ALA A 126 -2.48 13.05 4.18
CA ALA A 126 -3.16 11.99 3.43
C ALA A 126 -3.80 10.92 4.32
N PHE A 127 -4.21 11.30 5.53
CA PHE A 127 -5.02 10.50 6.44
C PHE A 127 -6.51 10.74 6.21
N ASP A 128 -7.33 9.78 6.60
CA ASP A 128 -8.81 9.78 6.38
C ASP A 128 -9.63 10.23 7.59
N GLY A 129 -9.01 10.75 8.65
CA GLY A 129 -9.67 11.11 9.92
C GLY A 129 -9.83 9.93 10.90
N ARG A 130 -9.47 8.71 10.48
CA ARG A 130 -9.56 7.48 11.28
C ARG A 130 -8.24 6.72 11.38
N GLY A 131 -7.14 7.41 11.13
CA GLY A 131 -5.80 6.86 11.20
C GLY A 131 -5.40 5.94 10.06
N ASN A 132 -6.16 5.84 8.97
CA ASN A 132 -5.74 5.17 7.76
C ASN A 132 -5.01 6.16 6.85
N TYR A 133 -3.99 5.68 6.16
CA TYR A 133 -3.13 6.49 5.32
C TYR A 133 -3.15 6.01 3.87
N THR A 134 -3.28 6.94 2.93
CA THR A 134 -3.26 6.62 1.50
C THR A 134 -2.19 7.41 0.77
N LEU A 135 -1.34 6.72 0.03
CA LEU A 135 -0.34 7.33 -0.83
C LEU A 135 -0.55 6.91 -2.29
N GLY A 136 -0.29 7.83 -3.22
CA GLY A 136 -0.28 7.56 -4.65
C GLY A 136 1.13 7.47 -5.18
N ILE A 137 1.43 6.41 -5.95
CA ILE A 137 2.66 6.28 -6.74
C ILE A 137 2.27 6.44 -8.19
N LYS A 138 2.95 7.36 -8.89
CA LYS A 138 2.63 7.67 -10.30
C LYS A 138 3.11 6.61 -11.27
N GLU A 139 4.19 5.91 -10.94
CA GLU A 139 4.90 5.00 -11.85
C GLU A 139 5.22 3.69 -11.13
N GLN A 140 4.75 2.55 -11.65
CA GLN A 140 5.06 1.23 -11.07
C GLN A 140 6.52 0.82 -11.23
N ILE A 141 7.27 1.45 -12.14
CA ILE A 141 8.68 1.16 -12.41
C ILE A 141 9.62 1.50 -11.23
N VAL A 142 9.14 2.23 -10.22
CA VAL A 142 9.91 2.50 -8.99
C VAL A 142 10.11 1.24 -8.14
N PHE A 143 9.28 0.20 -8.35
CA PHE A 143 9.44 -1.08 -7.70
C PHE A 143 10.53 -1.91 -8.37
N PRO A 144 11.51 -2.43 -7.60
CA PRO A 144 12.64 -3.19 -8.17
C PRO A 144 12.24 -4.51 -8.82
N GLU A 145 11.05 -5.02 -8.49
CA GLU A 145 10.51 -6.26 -9.05
C GLU A 145 10.06 -6.11 -10.52
N ILE A 146 9.90 -4.88 -10.99
CA ILE A 146 9.46 -4.57 -12.35
C ILE A 146 10.69 -4.30 -13.23
N GLU A 147 10.84 -5.08 -14.28
CA GLU A 147 11.86 -4.89 -15.31
C GLU A 147 11.39 -3.79 -16.28
N ILE A 148 12.10 -2.67 -16.31
CA ILE A 148 11.74 -1.49 -17.12
C ILE A 148 11.59 -1.82 -18.60
N ASP A 149 12.47 -2.67 -19.13
CA ASP A 149 12.49 -3.06 -20.55
C ASP A 149 11.26 -3.89 -20.99
N LYS A 150 10.51 -4.45 -20.02
CA LYS A 150 9.30 -5.25 -20.27
C LYS A 150 8.00 -4.49 -20.03
N VAL A 151 8.10 -3.21 -19.66
CA VAL A 151 6.93 -2.39 -19.35
C VAL A 151 6.41 -1.74 -20.62
N ASP A 152 5.26 -2.20 -21.10
CA ASP A 152 4.58 -1.61 -22.26
C ASP A 152 3.97 -0.24 -21.90
N LYS A 153 3.53 -0.07 -20.68
CA LYS A 153 2.85 1.13 -20.23
C LYS A 153 3.06 1.43 -18.75
N ILE A 154 3.20 2.72 -18.43
CA ILE A 154 3.30 3.21 -17.05
C ILE A 154 1.91 3.30 -16.44
N PHE A 155 1.73 2.65 -15.27
CA PHE A 155 0.52 2.69 -14.47
C PHE A 155 0.79 3.32 -13.11
N GLY A 156 -0.11 4.21 -12.70
CA GLY A 156 -0.16 4.68 -11.33
C GLY A 156 -0.85 3.68 -10.40
N MET A 157 -0.51 3.72 -9.13
CA MET A 157 -1.16 2.91 -8.10
C MET A 157 -1.43 3.70 -6.83
N GLY A 158 -2.52 3.34 -6.15
CA GLY A 158 -2.85 3.81 -4.82
C GLY A 158 -2.55 2.74 -3.78
N ILE A 159 -1.83 3.11 -2.74
CA ILE A 159 -1.47 2.24 -1.62
C ILE A 159 -2.16 2.79 -0.38
N THR A 160 -3.11 2.04 0.16
CA THR A 160 -3.83 2.39 1.39
C THR A 160 -3.37 1.51 2.54
N ILE A 161 -2.80 2.11 3.56
CA ILE A 161 -2.36 1.46 4.80
C ILE A 161 -3.49 1.62 5.81
N VAL A 162 -4.14 0.51 6.15
CA VAL A 162 -5.24 0.49 7.11
C VAL A 162 -4.68 0.09 8.47
N THR A 163 -4.98 0.91 9.46
CA THR A 163 -4.53 0.73 10.84
C THR A 163 -5.71 0.52 11.79
N THR A 164 -5.43 0.18 13.03
CA THR A 164 -6.43 0.14 14.12
C THR A 164 -6.43 1.42 14.95
N ALA A 165 -5.74 2.45 14.51
CA ALA A 165 -5.73 3.75 15.17
C ALA A 165 -7.13 4.36 15.21
N LYS A 166 -7.41 5.16 16.23
CA LYS A 166 -8.71 5.83 16.42
C LYS A 166 -8.75 7.19 15.72
N ASN A 167 -7.60 7.82 15.59
CA ASN A 167 -7.43 9.14 15.00
C ASN A 167 -6.15 9.20 14.14
N ASP A 168 -5.98 10.29 13.43
CA ASP A 168 -4.84 10.49 12.53
C ASP A 168 -3.52 10.69 13.29
N GLU A 169 -3.57 11.18 14.53
CA GLU A 169 -2.37 11.36 15.36
C GLU A 169 -1.76 10.01 15.74
N GLU A 170 -2.60 9.07 16.20
CA GLU A 170 -2.18 7.71 16.49
C GLU A 170 -1.66 6.99 15.23
N GLY A 171 -2.36 7.17 14.09
CA GLY A 171 -1.94 6.61 12.80
C GLY A 171 -0.60 7.17 12.34
N ARG A 172 -0.38 8.47 12.51
CA ARG A 172 0.89 9.15 12.17
C ARG A 172 2.03 8.68 13.06
N ALA A 173 1.81 8.59 14.38
CA ALA A 173 2.80 8.08 15.32
C ALA A 173 3.21 6.65 14.94
N LEU A 174 2.24 5.78 14.63
CA LEU A 174 2.50 4.41 14.19
C LEU A 174 3.36 4.36 12.92
N LEU A 175 2.98 5.09 11.86
CA LEU A 175 3.72 5.06 10.60
C LEU A 175 5.10 5.71 10.72
N LYS A 176 5.24 6.77 11.52
CA LYS A 176 6.51 7.39 11.86
C LYS A 176 7.44 6.41 12.60
N ALA A 177 6.90 5.63 13.54
CA ALA A 177 7.65 4.60 14.26
C ALA A 177 8.16 3.50 13.33
N PHE A 178 7.42 3.16 12.25
CA PHE A 178 7.90 2.25 11.20
C PHE A 178 8.93 2.87 10.24
N GLY A 179 9.22 4.17 10.39
CA GLY A 179 10.20 4.87 9.55
C GLY A 179 9.62 5.49 8.27
N MET A 180 8.30 5.71 8.20
CA MET A 180 7.69 6.40 7.06
C MET A 180 8.25 7.82 6.92
N PRO A 181 8.83 8.20 5.76
CA PRO A 181 9.45 9.50 5.55
C PRO A 181 8.41 10.58 5.24
N PHE A 182 7.77 11.14 6.25
CA PHE A 182 6.85 12.25 6.07
C PHE A 182 7.59 13.53 5.67
N ALA A 183 7.00 14.29 4.73
CA ALA A 183 7.46 15.63 4.39
C ALA A 183 7.35 16.56 5.61
N LYS A 184 8.30 17.51 5.70
CA LYS A 184 8.34 18.51 6.79
C LYS A 184 7.28 19.59 6.62
#